data_1ae937d5b7f34d0ea460954f53fb18cd
#
_entry.id   1ae937d5b7f34d0ea460954f53fb18cd
#
_cell.length_a   1.000
_cell.length_b   1.000
_cell.length_c   1.000
_cell.angle_alpha   90.00
_cell.angle_beta   90.00
_cell.angle_gamma   90.00
#
_symmetry.space_group_name_H-M   'P 1'
#
loop_
_entity.id
_entity.type
_entity.pdbx_description
1 polymer ?
#
loop_
_entity_poly.entity_id
_entity_poly.type
_entity_poly.pdbx_seq_one_letter_code
_entity_poly.pdbx_strand_id
1 'polypeptide(L)'
;QPGVQLTLVAEHAELATPTGVDVDEQGRIWVVATHTHFRPDDYVGPEHDEILIFSDLNKEGRAQKRQVFYNATDATMDLELGPDGWVYLAERDRILRIKDTNGDGKADVEENIAVLKSEADYPHNGLEGLAWDPNGDLVFALGENYAKPWSLTGTDGVAVKGAGEGGVFRCTADGKNLRRIAEGFWNPFGICVRADGEIFAAENDPGERPPCRVLHIIEGGDYGYERSYGSEA
;
A
#
# COMPACT_ATOMS: atom_id res chain seq x y z
N GLN A 1 -1.31 -27.40 -4.06
CA GLN A 1 -2.62 -27.89 -4.61
C GLN A 1 -2.36 -28.44 -6.02
N PRO A 2 -3.07 -29.48 -6.45
CA PRO A 2 -2.99 -29.95 -7.83
C PRO A 2 -3.33 -28.79 -8.79
N GLY A 3 -2.49 -28.57 -9.83
CA GLY A 3 -2.69 -27.53 -10.84
C GLY A 3 -2.10 -26.15 -10.47
N VAL A 4 -1.43 -26.02 -9.33
CA VAL A 4 -0.67 -24.81 -8.97
C VAL A 4 0.82 -25.11 -9.09
N GLN A 5 1.52 -24.27 -9.86
CA GLN A 5 2.98 -24.28 -9.97
C GLN A 5 3.51 -23.02 -9.31
N LEU A 6 4.53 -23.16 -8.45
CA LEU A 6 5.29 -22.04 -7.91
C LEU A 6 6.58 -21.87 -8.69
N THR A 7 6.87 -20.63 -9.06
CA THR A 7 8.12 -20.28 -9.76
C THR A 7 8.82 -19.12 -9.04
N LEU A 8 10.15 -19.13 -9.03
CA LEU A 8 10.95 -18.05 -8.47
C LEU A 8 11.17 -16.99 -9.55
N VAL A 9 10.56 -15.82 -9.41
CA VAL A 9 10.67 -14.71 -10.36
C VAL A 9 11.97 -13.94 -10.19
N ALA A 10 12.27 -13.53 -8.95
CA ALA A 10 13.47 -12.78 -8.56
C ALA A 10 13.85 -13.11 -7.11
N GLU A 11 15.06 -12.82 -6.73
CA GLU A 11 15.59 -13.04 -5.37
C GLU A 11 16.58 -11.95 -4.98
N HIS A 12 17.04 -11.94 -3.74
CA HIS A 12 18.13 -11.06 -3.29
C HIS A 12 19.41 -11.41 -4.12
N ALA A 13 20.18 -10.48 -4.68
CA ALA A 13 20.17 -9.03 -4.53
C ALA A 13 19.42 -8.28 -5.65
N GLU A 14 18.60 -8.97 -6.45
CA GLU A 14 17.79 -8.34 -7.51
C GLU A 14 16.59 -7.64 -6.93
N LEU A 15 16.11 -8.11 -5.78
CA LEU A 15 14.94 -7.63 -5.06
C LEU A 15 15.23 -7.62 -3.56
N ALA A 16 15.02 -6.48 -2.91
CA ALA A 16 15.08 -6.31 -1.46
C ALA A 16 13.67 -6.05 -0.91
N THR A 17 13.36 -6.61 0.25
CA THR A 17 12.15 -6.36 1.06
C THR A 17 10.90 -5.96 0.25
N PRO A 18 10.29 -6.89 -0.51
CA PRO A 18 9.11 -6.57 -1.29
C PRO A 18 7.91 -6.30 -0.37
N THR A 19 7.28 -5.13 -0.51
CA THR A 19 6.09 -4.73 0.29
C THR A 19 4.82 -4.66 -0.53
N GLY A 20 4.91 -4.41 -1.84
CA GLY A 20 3.77 -4.39 -2.75
C GLY A 20 4.10 -5.07 -4.08
N VAL A 21 3.11 -5.68 -4.70
CA VAL A 21 3.26 -6.36 -5.99
C VAL A 21 1.98 -6.29 -6.80
N ASP A 22 2.11 -5.99 -8.10
CA ASP A 22 1.03 -6.06 -9.07
C ASP A 22 1.52 -6.57 -10.43
N VAL A 23 0.61 -6.92 -11.33
CA VAL A 23 0.93 -7.45 -12.66
C VAL A 23 0.13 -6.72 -13.72
N ASP A 24 0.82 -6.15 -14.70
CA ASP A 24 0.17 -5.44 -15.78
C ASP A 24 -0.37 -6.36 -16.90
N GLU A 25 -1.11 -5.77 -17.83
CA GLU A 25 -1.72 -6.48 -18.96
C GLU A 25 -0.71 -7.18 -19.88
N GLN A 26 0.57 -6.78 -19.84
CA GLN A 26 1.66 -7.40 -20.57
C GLN A 26 2.30 -8.56 -19.80
N GLY A 27 1.84 -8.83 -18.58
CA GLY A 27 2.39 -9.84 -17.69
C GLY A 27 3.72 -9.45 -17.07
N ARG A 28 4.07 -8.15 -17.04
CA ARG A 28 5.23 -7.65 -16.30
C ARG A 28 4.86 -7.54 -14.83
N ILE A 29 5.78 -7.90 -13.96
CA ILE A 29 5.57 -7.90 -12.52
C ILE A 29 6.17 -6.62 -11.95
N TRP A 30 5.33 -5.82 -11.31
CA TRP A 30 5.68 -4.58 -10.66
C TRP A 30 5.84 -4.83 -9.17
N VAL A 31 6.92 -4.31 -8.58
CA VAL A 31 7.24 -4.59 -7.17
C VAL A 31 7.81 -3.35 -6.51
N VAL A 32 7.36 -3.08 -5.29
CA VAL A 32 8.06 -2.16 -4.38
C VAL A 32 9.22 -2.91 -3.74
N ALA A 33 10.44 -2.41 -3.92
CA ALA A 33 11.61 -2.83 -3.17
C ALA A 33 11.91 -1.77 -2.10
N THR A 34 11.52 -2.06 -0.85
CA THR A 34 11.65 -1.10 0.25
C THR A 34 13.04 -1.15 0.85
N HIS A 35 13.74 -0.03 0.82
CA HIS A 35 15.09 0.17 1.33
C HIS A 35 15.15 1.11 2.55
N THR A 36 14.09 1.87 2.79
CA THR A 36 14.05 2.94 3.80
C THR A 36 13.40 2.53 5.11
N HIS A 37 12.72 1.39 5.12
CA HIS A 37 12.03 0.87 6.28
C HIS A 37 13.02 0.22 7.27
N PHE A 38 13.15 0.77 8.48
CA PHE A 38 14.11 0.32 9.51
C PHE A 38 15.54 0.11 8.99
N ARG A 39 16.04 1.09 8.25
CA ARG A 39 17.39 1.05 7.71
C ARG A 39 18.43 1.03 8.86
N PRO A 40 19.34 0.04 8.92
CA PRO A 40 20.43 0.07 9.89
C PRO A 40 21.46 1.15 9.54
N ASP A 41 22.21 1.62 10.54
CA ASP A 41 23.18 2.72 10.39
C ASP A 41 24.30 2.40 9.36
N ASP A 42 24.62 1.12 9.18
CA ASP A 42 25.65 0.64 8.26
C ASP A 42 25.10 0.15 6.92
N TYR A 43 23.85 0.49 6.62
CA TYR A 43 23.20 0.08 5.39
C TYR A 43 23.96 0.57 4.14
N VAL A 44 24.22 -0.36 3.23
CA VAL A 44 24.82 -0.09 1.91
C VAL A 44 23.83 -0.53 0.84
N GLY A 45 23.14 0.42 0.23
CA GLY A 45 22.14 0.17 -0.79
C GLY A 45 21.52 1.47 -1.31
N PRO A 46 20.42 1.41 -2.06
CA PRO A 46 19.70 2.59 -2.53
C PRO A 46 19.32 3.54 -1.40
N GLU A 47 19.38 4.84 -1.67
CA GLU A 47 18.99 5.88 -0.71
C GLU A 47 17.47 5.91 -0.48
N HIS A 48 16.70 5.63 -1.53
CA HIS A 48 15.24 5.58 -1.53
C HIS A 48 14.73 4.20 -1.90
N ASP A 49 13.44 3.98 -1.74
CA ASP A 49 12.76 2.79 -2.22
C ASP A 49 12.71 2.77 -3.74
N GLU A 50 12.66 1.58 -4.32
CA GLU A 50 12.60 1.40 -5.77
C GLU A 50 11.28 0.76 -6.20
N ILE A 51 10.66 1.32 -7.24
CA ILE A 51 9.58 0.66 -7.98
C ILE A 51 10.21 -0.07 -9.15
N LEU A 52 10.16 -1.40 -9.09
CA LEU A 52 10.82 -2.29 -10.04
C LEU A 52 9.83 -2.93 -11.00
N ILE A 53 10.26 -3.13 -12.24
CA ILE A 53 9.54 -3.94 -13.22
C ILE A 53 10.40 -5.15 -13.59
N PHE A 54 9.85 -6.34 -13.36
CA PHE A 54 10.42 -7.61 -13.81
C PHE A 54 9.66 -8.11 -15.03
N SER A 55 10.41 -8.45 -16.08
CA SER A 55 9.82 -8.87 -17.37
C SER A 55 10.65 -9.94 -18.07
N ASP A 56 10.17 -10.37 -19.25
CA ASP A 56 10.83 -11.41 -20.07
C ASP A 56 11.03 -12.69 -19.26
N LEU A 57 9.93 -13.24 -18.70
CA LEU A 57 10.00 -14.48 -17.92
C LEU A 57 10.44 -15.64 -18.81
N ASN A 58 11.47 -16.37 -18.40
CA ASN A 58 11.90 -17.57 -19.07
C ASN A 58 10.93 -18.74 -18.83
N LYS A 59 11.23 -19.93 -19.37
CA LYS A 59 10.37 -21.12 -19.26
C LYS A 59 10.18 -21.60 -17.83
N GLU A 60 11.11 -21.31 -16.94
CA GLU A 60 11.09 -21.60 -15.52
C GLU A 60 10.35 -20.51 -14.71
N GLY A 61 9.91 -19.42 -15.36
CA GLY A 61 9.19 -18.31 -14.74
C GLY A 61 10.10 -17.24 -14.12
N ARG A 62 11.42 -17.33 -14.29
CA ARG A 62 12.39 -16.35 -13.78
C ARG A 62 12.49 -15.15 -14.72
N ALA A 63 12.46 -13.95 -14.16
CA ALA A 63 12.64 -12.71 -14.92
C ALA A 63 14.05 -12.62 -15.52
N GLN A 64 14.12 -12.15 -16.76
CA GLN A 64 15.37 -11.92 -17.49
C GLN A 64 15.71 -10.43 -17.58
N LYS A 65 14.75 -9.57 -17.28
CA LYS A 65 14.94 -8.13 -17.21
C LYS A 65 14.42 -7.58 -15.89
N ARG A 66 15.21 -6.70 -15.30
CA ARG A 66 14.87 -5.85 -14.15
C ARG A 66 15.04 -4.39 -14.59
N GLN A 67 14.06 -3.57 -14.34
CA GLN A 67 14.06 -2.14 -14.62
C GLN A 67 13.65 -1.37 -13.39
N VAL A 68 14.34 -0.28 -13.07
CA VAL A 68 13.90 0.71 -12.08
C VAL A 68 12.99 1.69 -12.81
N PHE A 69 11.73 1.71 -12.42
CA PHE A 69 10.72 2.63 -12.96
C PHE A 69 10.69 3.96 -12.20
N TYR A 70 10.87 3.89 -10.88
CA TYR A 70 10.93 5.06 -10.00
C TYR A 70 11.77 4.76 -8.75
N ASN A 71 12.42 5.77 -8.16
CA ASN A 71 13.31 5.58 -7.01
C ASN A 71 13.43 6.82 -6.12
N ALA A 72 12.32 7.49 -5.86
CA ALA A 72 12.29 8.70 -5.02
C ALA A 72 11.17 8.64 -3.96
N THR A 73 10.83 7.43 -3.48
CA THR A 73 9.86 7.20 -2.41
C THR A 73 10.53 6.66 -1.15
N ASP A 74 9.86 6.83 -0.01
CA ASP A 74 10.36 6.39 1.30
C ASP A 74 9.24 5.71 2.09
N ALA A 75 9.59 4.66 2.84
CA ALA A 75 8.64 3.85 3.61
C ALA A 75 7.41 3.44 2.78
N THR A 76 7.67 2.98 1.56
CA THR A 76 6.64 2.58 0.60
C THR A 76 6.12 1.20 0.96
N MET A 77 4.82 1.10 1.23
CA MET A 77 4.19 -0.09 1.77
C MET A 77 3.42 -0.88 0.72
N ASP A 78 2.93 -0.24 -0.34
CA ASP A 78 2.17 -0.92 -1.38
C ASP A 78 2.22 -0.18 -2.72
N LEU A 79 1.87 -0.90 -3.79
CA LEU A 79 1.63 -0.35 -5.12
C LEU A 79 0.41 -1.00 -5.77
N GLU A 80 -0.27 -0.23 -6.63
CA GLU A 80 -1.39 -0.70 -7.41
C GLU A 80 -1.38 -0.01 -8.79
N LEU A 81 -1.58 -0.78 -9.86
CA LEU A 81 -1.65 -0.25 -11.21
C LEU A 81 -3.03 0.33 -11.50
N GLY A 82 -3.08 1.59 -11.86
CA GLY A 82 -4.34 2.28 -12.15
C GLY A 82 -4.89 1.96 -13.53
N PRO A 83 -6.23 1.86 -13.67
CA PRO A 83 -6.88 1.69 -14.97
C PRO A 83 -6.71 2.91 -15.90
N ASP A 84 -6.23 4.02 -15.36
CA ASP A 84 -5.92 5.28 -16.03
C ASP A 84 -4.45 5.38 -16.49
N GLY A 85 -3.68 4.31 -16.30
CA GLY A 85 -2.27 4.21 -16.67
C GLY A 85 -1.31 4.95 -15.75
N TRP A 86 -1.75 5.31 -14.54
CA TRP A 86 -0.88 5.73 -13.44
C TRP A 86 -0.50 4.52 -12.57
N VAL A 87 0.59 4.64 -11.84
CA VAL A 87 0.98 3.71 -10.78
C VAL A 87 0.73 4.41 -9.46
N TYR A 88 -0.07 3.82 -8.59
CA TYR A 88 -0.41 4.35 -7.29
C TYR A 88 0.46 3.71 -6.23
N LEU A 89 0.92 4.50 -5.28
CA LEU A 89 1.84 4.08 -4.23
C LEU A 89 1.30 4.53 -2.87
N ALA A 90 1.41 3.66 -1.87
CA ALA A 90 1.19 4.00 -0.48
C ALA A 90 2.55 4.19 0.21
N GLU A 91 2.90 5.41 0.53
CA GLU A 91 3.94 5.73 1.51
C GLU A 91 3.31 5.90 2.89
N ARG A 92 4.12 5.87 3.92
CA ARG A 92 3.65 6.02 5.30
C ARG A 92 2.68 7.20 5.50
N ASP A 93 2.93 8.34 4.89
CA ASP A 93 2.22 9.60 5.13
C ASP A 93 1.52 10.17 3.90
N ARG A 94 1.55 9.49 2.77
CA ARG A 94 0.82 9.91 1.57
C ARG A 94 0.47 8.75 0.66
N ILE A 95 -0.67 8.87 0.00
CA ILE A 95 -0.95 8.15 -1.23
C ILE A 95 -0.55 9.07 -2.37
N LEU A 96 0.25 8.57 -3.29
CA LEU A 96 0.67 9.30 -4.49
C LEU A 96 0.46 8.46 -5.73
N ARG A 97 0.53 9.11 -6.89
CA ARG A 97 0.58 8.41 -8.17
C ARG A 97 1.72 8.94 -9.02
N ILE A 98 2.31 8.04 -9.80
CA ILE A 98 3.44 8.35 -10.68
C ILE A 98 3.14 7.89 -12.10
N LYS A 99 3.74 8.55 -13.08
CA LYS A 99 3.55 8.22 -14.49
C LYS A 99 4.81 8.49 -15.31
N ASP A 100 5.05 7.65 -16.30
CA ASP A 100 5.96 7.92 -17.43
C ASP A 100 5.16 8.63 -18.53
N THR A 101 5.41 9.91 -18.77
CA THR A 101 4.71 10.69 -19.80
C THR A 101 5.52 10.84 -21.08
N ASN A 102 6.82 10.57 -21.04
CA ASN A 102 7.73 10.72 -22.17
C ASN A 102 8.04 9.38 -22.87
N GLY A 103 7.69 8.24 -22.29
CA GLY A 103 7.82 6.91 -22.85
C GLY A 103 9.23 6.32 -22.75
N ASP A 104 10.08 6.81 -21.84
CA ASP A 104 11.43 6.30 -21.65
C ASP A 104 11.51 5.11 -20.67
N GLY A 105 10.39 4.75 -20.08
CA GLY A 105 10.24 3.65 -19.14
C GLY A 105 10.55 4.02 -17.70
N LYS A 106 10.59 5.31 -17.37
CA LYS A 106 10.73 5.83 -16.01
C LYS A 106 9.64 6.85 -15.72
N ALA A 107 9.15 6.90 -14.50
CA ALA A 107 8.21 7.92 -14.10
C ALA A 107 8.90 9.29 -14.06
N ASP A 108 8.25 10.29 -14.67
CA ASP A 108 8.70 11.68 -14.75
C ASP A 108 7.66 12.67 -14.18
N VAL A 109 6.51 12.18 -13.74
CA VAL A 109 5.46 12.95 -13.06
C VAL A 109 5.07 12.24 -11.77
N GLU A 110 4.90 13.02 -10.70
CA GLU A 110 4.41 12.59 -9.39
C GLU A 110 3.29 13.52 -8.93
N GLU A 111 2.20 12.97 -8.38
CA GLU A 111 1.09 13.73 -7.82
C GLU A 111 0.61 13.10 -6.51
N ASN A 112 0.38 13.92 -5.49
CA ASN A 112 -0.24 13.45 -4.24
C ASN A 112 -1.75 13.27 -4.43
N ILE A 113 -2.28 12.15 -3.93
CA ILE A 113 -3.70 11.79 -3.95
C ILE A 113 -4.34 12.03 -2.57
N ALA A 114 -3.65 11.63 -1.51
CA ALA A 114 -4.08 11.93 -0.13
C ALA A 114 -2.83 12.12 0.74
N VAL A 115 -2.90 13.04 1.70
CA VAL A 115 -1.79 13.35 2.60
C VAL A 115 -2.22 13.19 4.05
N LEU A 116 -1.48 12.34 4.77
CA LEU A 116 -1.64 12.09 6.19
C LEU A 116 -0.76 13.08 6.98
N LYS A 117 -1.32 13.67 8.01
CA LYS A 117 -0.60 14.43 9.04
C LYS A 117 -0.85 13.75 10.38
N SER A 118 0.20 13.29 11.03
CA SER A 118 0.19 12.67 12.35
C SER A 118 1.48 12.99 13.09
N GLU A 119 1.44 12.95 14.41
CA GLU A 119 2.65 12.98 15.26
C GLU A 119 3.26 11.59 15.48
N ALA A 120 2.58 10.53 15.01
CA ALA A 120 3.12 9.18 15.00
C ALA A 120 4.11 9.05 13.83
N ASP A 121 5.21 8.35 14.05
CA ASP A 121 6.32 8.19 13.11
C ASP A 121 6.68 6.73 12.82
N TYR A 122 5.96 5.78 13.42
CA TYR A 122 6.21 4.36 13.21
C TYR A 122 5.85 3.93 11.78
N PRO A 123 6.81 3.42 10.99
CA PRO A 123 6.59 3.22 9.56
C PRO A 123 5.50 2.21 9.20
N HIS A 124 5.34 1.14 10.00
CA HIS A 124 4.37 0.08 9.68
C HIS A 124 2.90 0.50 9.83
N ASN A 125 2.61 1.53 10.59
CA ASN A 125 1.24 1.95 10.90
C ASN A 125 0.87 3.22 10.13
N GLY A 126 1.40 3.37 8.93
CA GLY A 126 1.06 4.45 8.01
C GLY A 126 -0.07 4.08 7.05
N LEU A 127 -0.07 4.77 5.91
CA LEU A 127 -0.95 4.43 4.79
C LEU A 127 -0.41 3.20 4.07
N GLU A 128 -1.31 2.29 3.70
CA GLU A 128 -1.00 0.96 3.19
C GLU A 128 -2.18 0.36 2.43
N GLY A 129 -1.99 -0.79 1.80
CA GLY A 129 -3.04 -1.61 1.19
C GLY A 129 -3.87 -0.87 0.16
N LEU A 130 -3.49 -0.93 -1.10
CA LEU A 130 -4.20 -0.29 -2.20
C LEU A 130 -5.05 -1.31 -2.97
N ALA A 131 -6.25 -0.92 -3.38
CA ALA A 131 -7.06 -1.71 -4.30
C ALA A 131 -8.06 -0.82 -5.06
N TRP A 132 -8.42 -1.22 -6.28
CA TRP A 132 -9.47 -0.58 -7.05
C TRP A 132 -10.83 -1.21 -6.78
N ASP A 133 -11.84 -0.38 -6.59
CA ASP A 133 -13.21 -0.89 -6.62
C ASP A 133 -13.75 -0.93 -8.07
N PRO A 134 -14.87 -1.68 -8.31
CA PRO A 134 -15.44 -1.80 -9.65
C PRO A 134 -15.95 -0.47 -10.25
N ASN A 135 -16.09 0.58 -9.46
CA ASN A 135 -16.51 1.91 -9.92
C ASN A 135 -15.32 2.80 -10.30
N GLY A 136 -14.08 2.34 -10.06
CA GLY A 136 -12.86 3.08 -10.31
C GLY A 136 -12.45 4.01 -9.17
N ASP A 137 -12.99 3.81 -7.96
CA ASP A 137 -12.52 4.46 -6.75
C ASP A 137 -11.35 3.68 -6.16
N LEU A 138 -10.40 4.40 -5.58
CA LEU A 138 -9.27 3.83 -4.85
C LEU A 138 -9.67 3.56 -3.40
N VAL A 139 -9.45 2.33 -2.94
CA VAL A 139 -9.60 1.89 -1.55
C VAL A 139 -8.22 1.69 -0.96
N PHE A 140 -8.00 2.17 0.27
CA PHE A 140 -6.73 2.03 0.96
C PHE A 140 -6.91 2.06 2.47
N ALA A 141 -5.85 1.69 3.19
CA ALA A 141 -5.87 1.55 4.63
C ALA A 141 -4.93 2.54 5.34
N LEU A 142 -5.17 2.71 6.62
CA LEU A 142 -4.30 3.39 7.58
C LEU A 142 -4.21 2.53 8.83
N GLY A 143 -3.00 2.28 9.29
CA GLY A 143 -2.75 1.61 10.56
C GLY A 143 -2.97 2.53 11.78
N GLU A 144 -2.94 1.95 12.97
CA GLU A 144 -3.11 2.66 14.24
C GLU A 144 -1.96 3.66 14.48
N ASN A 145 -2.26 4.86 14.87
CA ASN A 145 -1.32 5.95 15.05
C ASN A 145 -0.94 6.20 16.52
N TYR A 146 -0.80 5.16 17.32
CA TYR A 146 -0.34 5.20 18.72
C TYR A 146 -1.09 6.23 19.57
N ALA A 147 -2.41 6.21 19.49
CA ALA A 147 -3.32 7.16 20.15
C ALA A 147 -3.05 8.64 19.78
N LYS A 148 -2.26 8.92 18.73
CA LYS A 148 -2.00 10.28 18.28
C LYS A 148 -3.11 10.77 17.36
N PRO A 149 -3.46 12.06 17.42
CA PRO A 149 -4.35 12.66 16.45
C PRO A 149 -3.76 12.60 15.05
N TRP A 150 -4.62 12.34 14.06
CA TRP A 150 -4.24 12.35 12.67
C TRP A 150 -5.30 13.07 11.80
N SER A 151 -4.86 13.52 10.64
CA SER A 151 -5.73 14.11 9.61
C SER A 151 -5.25 13.65 8.24
N LEU A 152 -6.15 13.00 7.49
CA LEU A 152 -5.94 12.58 6.12
C LEU A 152 -6.72 13.50 5.20
N THR A 153 -6.06 14.12 4.23
CA THR A 153 -6.65 15.16 3.37
C THR A 153 -6.51 14.80 1.90
N GLY A 154 -7.60 14.77 1.18
CA GLY A 154 -7.67 14.56 -0.27
C GLY A 154 -7.33 15.82 -1.08
N THR A 155 -7.30 15.68 -2.41
CA THR A 155 -6.91 16.76 -3.36
C THR A 155 -7.91 17.91 -3.43
N ASP A 156 -9.18 17.67 -3.09
CA ASP A 156 -10.23 18.68 -3.00
C ASP A 156 -10.28 19.42 -1.65
N GLY A 157 -9.34 19.08 -0.74
CA GLY A 157 -9.27 19.65 0.61
C GLY A 157 -10.23 19.01 1.61
N VAL A 158 -11.00 17.99 1.22
CA VAL A 158 -11.79 17.19 2.18
C VAL A 158 -10.83 16.47 3.11
N ALA A 159 -11.06 16.63 4.42
CA ALA A 159 -10.22 16.05 5.45
C ALA A 159 -11.03 15.12 6.35
N VAL A 160 -10.54 13.90 6.53
CA VAL A 160 -11.00 12.96 7.56
C VAL A 160 -10.02 13.02 8.72
N LYS A 161 -10.55 12.98 9.94
CA LYS A 161 -9.73 13.06 11.17
C LYS A 161 -10.06 11.92 12.10
N GLY A 162 -9.07 11.54 12.90
CA GLY A 162 -9.18 10.52 13.94
C GLY A 162 -8.11 10.70 15.00
N ALA A 163 -8.08 9.79 15.95
CA ALA A 163 -7.08 9.75 17.01
C ALA A 163 -6.84 8.30 17.42
N GLY A 164 -5.67 7.79 17.07
CA GLY A 164 -5.28 6.40 17.35
C GLY A 164 -5.71 5.45 16.24
N GLU A 165 -6.83 4.81 16.38
CA GLU A 165 -7.30 3.68 15.56
C GLU A 165 -7.07 3.86 14.05
N GLY A 166 -6.71 2.76 13.39
CA GLY A 166 -6.62 2.67 11.95
C GLY A 166 -7.99 2.61 11.27
N GLY A 167 -7.99 2.73 9.95
CA GLY A 167 -9.22 2.76 9.17
C GLY A 167 -9.03 2.30 7.74
N VAL A 168 -10.15 2.06 7.05
CA VAL A 168 -10.21 1.86 5.61
C VAL A 168 -10.89 3.06 4.97
N PHE A 169 -10.30 3.56 3.90
CA PHE A 169 -10.71 4.80 3.22
C PHE A 169 -11.02 4.54 1.76
N ARG A 170 -11.76 5.48 1.18
CA ARG A 170 -12.07 5.50 -0.24
C ARG A 170 -12.00 6.92 -0.78
N CYS A 171 -11.47 7.08 -1.99
CA CYS A 171 -11.51 8.32 -2.76
C CYS A 171 -11.58 8.02 -4.26
N THR A 172 -11.85 9.03 -5.08
CA THR A 172 -11.70 8.92 -6.52
C THR A 172 -10.22 8.78 -6.92
N ALA A 173 -9.93 8.30 -8.13
CA ALA A 173 -8.59 8.14 -8.67
C ALA A 173 -7.72 9.42 -8.61
N ASP A 174 -8.35 10.60 -8.63
CA ASP A 174 -7.70 11.90 -8.50
C ASP A 174 -7.70 12.46 -7.07
N GLY A 175 -8.07 11.63 -6.07
CA GLY A 175 -7.99 11.96 -4.64
C GLY A 175 -9.12 12.83 -4.08
N LYS A 176 -10.23 12.99 -4.81
CA LYS A 176 -11.40 13.72 -4.33
C LYS A 176 -12.39 12.81 -3.61
N ASN A 177 -13.36 13.43 -2.92
CA ASN A 177 -14.43 12.73 -2.18
C ASN A 177 -13.88 11.72 -1.14
N LEU A 178 -12.75 12.06 -0.53
CA LEU A 178 -12.12 11.23 0.50
C LEU A 178 -13.11 11.00 1.66
N ARG A 179 -13.30 9.72 2.02
CA ARG A 179 -14.09 9.33 3.18
C ARG A 179 -13.55 8.07 3.85
N ARG A 180 -13.74 7.95 5.16
CA ARG A 180 -13.52 6.71 5.91
C ARG A 180 -14.73 5.82 5.73
N ILE A 181 -14.52 4.56 5.36
CA ILE A 181 -15.58 3.56 5.17
C ILE A 181 -15.64 2.55 6.30
N ALA A 182 -14.55 2.36 7.06
CA ALA A 182 -14.52 1.52 8.26
C ALA A 182 -13.44 1.99 9.22
N GLU A 183 -13.57 1.65 10.51
CA GLU A 183 -12.66 2.05 11.58
C GLU A 183 -12.39 0.93 12.58
N GLY A 184 -11.52 1.17 13.56
CA GLY A 184 -11.23 0.23 14.64
C GLY A 184 -10.24 -0.87 14.23
N PHE A 185 -9.18 -0.52 13.50
CA PHE A 185 -8.11 -1.43 13.08
C PHE A 185 -6.80 -1.13 13.80
N TRP A 186 -5.98 -2.18 13.94
CA TRP A 186 -4.57 -2.04 14.28
C TRP A 186 -3.74 -1.71 13.03
N ASN A 187 -3.66 -2.64 12.09
CA ASN A 187 -2.84 -2.48 10.89
C ASN A 187 -3.40 -3.35 9.75
N PRO A 188 -4.40 -2.85 9.00
CA PRO A 188 -5.04 -3.59 7.91
C PRO A 188 -4.20 -3.54 6.63
N PHE A 189 -3.01 -4.14 6.67
CA PHE A 189 -1.93 -4.01 5.69
C PHE A 189 -2.33 -4.42 4.27
N GLY A 190 -3.05 -5.50 4.10
CA GLY A 190 -3.47 -5.98 2.78
C GLY A 190 -4.94 -5.73 2.51
N ILE A 191 -5.26 -5.03 1.44
CA ILE A 191 -6.65 -4.81 0.97
C ILE A 191 -6.85 -5.53 -0.36
N CYS A 192 -8.03 -6.13 -0.55
CA CYS A 192 -8.48 -6.55 -1.86
C CYS A 192 -9.97 -6.25 -2.04
N VAL A 193 -10.35 -5.91 -3.27
CA VAL A 193 -11.75 -5.68 -3.65
C VAL A 193 -12.15 -6.69 -4.72
N ARG A 194 -13.25 -7.39 -4.49
CA ARG A 194 -13.81 -8.33 -5.47
C ARG A 194 -14.57 -7.59 -6.56
N ALA A 195 -14.79 -8.28 -7.68
CA ALA A 195 -15.53 -7.74 -8.83
C ALA A 195 -16.99 -7.33 -8.52
N ASP A 196 -17.56 -7.82 -7.43
CA ASP A 196 -18.89 -7.45 -6.92
C ASP A 196 -18.85 -6.28 -5.93
N GLY A 197 -17.67 -5.72 -5.64
CA GLY A 197 -17.47 -4.59 -4.75
C GLY A 197 -17.24 -4.95 -3.28
N GLU A 198 -17.26 -6.23 -2.92
CA GLU A 198 -16.94 -6.67 -1.57
C GLU A 198 -15.47 -6.47 -1.24
N ILE A 199 -15.18 -5.85 -0.10
CA ILE A 199 -13.84 -5.47 0.35
C ILE A 199 -13.38 -6.43 1.45
N PHE A 200 -12.14 -6.88 1.35
CA PHE A 200 -11.49 -7.69 2.38
C PHE A 200 -10.16 -7.08 2.78
N ALA A 201 -9.84 -7.19 4.07
CA ALA A 201 -8.55 -6.76 4.61
C ALA A 201 -7.87 -7.90 5.35
N ALA A 202 -6.55 -7.96 5.24
CA ALA A 202 -5.69 -8.79 6.08
C ALA A 202 -5.02 -7.89 7.12
N GLU A 203 -5.27 -8.14 8.38
CA GLU A 203 -4.73 -7.39 9.50
C GLU A 203 -3.77 -8.24 10.32
N ASN A 204 -2.60 -7.73 10.62
CA ASN A 204 -1.69 -8.36 11.55
C ASN A 204 -2.10 -8.07 13.00
N ASP A 205 -1.64 -8.89 13.94
CA ASP A 205 -1.89 -8.65 15.36
C ASP A 205 -0.92 -7.60 15.95
N PRO A 206 -1.33 -6.89 17.02
CA PRO A 206 -0.48 -5.94 17.73
C PRO A 206 0.47 -6.65 18.73
N GLY A 207 0.61 -7.96 18.66
CA GLY A 207 1.38 -8.80 19.56
C GLY A 207 0.68 -10.15 19.77
N GLU A 208 0.08 -10.37 20.94
CA GLU A 208 -0.62 -11.61 21.24
C GLU A 208 -2.13 -11.57 20.95
N ARG A 209 -2.72 -10.40 20.91
CA ARG A 209 -4.18 -10.20 20.74
C ARG A 209 -4.50 -8.87 20.07
N PRO A 210 -5.45 -8.83 19.10
CA PRO A 210 -6.07 -10.00 18.46
C PRO A 210 -5.06 -10.78 17.64
N PRO A 211 -5.35 -12.04 17.29
CA PRO A 211 -4.55 -12.75 16.28
C PRO A 211 -4.72 -12.08 14.91
N CYS A 212 -3.79 -12.35 14.00
CA CYS A 212 -3.95 -11.94 12.59
C CYS A 212 -5.33 -12.32 12.07
N ARG A 213 -5.99 -11.40 11.39
CA ARG A 213 -7.38 -11.56 10.93
C ARG A 213 -7.48 -11.34 9.43
N VAL A 214 -8.42 -12.06 8.81
CA VAL A 214 -8.98 -11.68 7.50
C VAL A 214 -10.39 -11.17 7.75
N LEU A 215 -10.66 -9.95 7.34
CA LEU A 215 -11.87 -9.22 7.66
C LEU A 215 -12.66 -8.91 6.38
N HIS A 216 -13.98 -9.09 6.45
CA HIS A 216 -14.90 -8.56 5.44
C HIS A 216 -15.28 -7.14 5.87
N ILE A 217 -14.94 -6.16 5.05
CA ILE A 217 -15.12 -4.74 5.37
C ILE A 217 -16.51 -4.28 4.96
N ILE A 218 -17.30 -3.88 5.94
CA ILE A 218 -18.65 -3.33 5.78
C ILE A 218 -18.59 -1.82 5.98
N GLU A 219 -19.16 -1.05 5.07
CA GLU A 219 -19.22 0.41 5.19
C GLU A 219 -19.95 0.84 6.48
N GLY A 220 -19.30 1.68 7.29
CA GLY A 220 -19.73 2.08 8.63
C GLY A 220 -19.36 1.08 9.73
N GLY A 221 -18.60 0.01 9.41
CA GLY A 221 -18.17 -0.98 10.39
C GLY A 221 -17.08 -0.45 11.35
N ASP A 222 -17.19 -0.84 12.62
CA ASP A 222 -16.17 -0.66 13.65
C ASP A 222 -15.63 -2.04 14.03
N TYR A 223 -14.32 -2.27 13.83
CA TYR A 223 -13.65 -3.55 14.04
C TYR A 223 -13.01 -3.67 15.42
N GLY A 224 -13.20 -2.63 16.26
CA GLY A 224 -13.11 -2.70 17.71
C GLY A 224 -11.71 -2.71 18.30
N TYR A 225 -10.65 -2.45 17.53
CA TYR A 225 -9.28 -2.50 18.01
C TYR A 225 -9.10 -1.67 19.28
N GLU A 226 -9.38 -0.39 19.24
CA GLU A 226 -9.13 0.53 20.36
C GLU A 226 -9.89 0.15 21.63
N ARG A 227 -11.14 -0.31 21.49
CA ARG A 227 -11.99 -0.70 22.61
C ARG A 227 -11.64 -2.05 23.21
N SER A 228 -11.14 -2.96 22.37
CA SER A 228 -10.89 -4.35 22.79
C SER A 228 -9.48 -4.56 23.32
N TYR A 229 -8.53 -3.74 22.88
CA TYR A 229 -7.12 -3.95 23.15
C TYR A 229 -6.44 -2.75 23.79
N GLY A 230 -7.10 -1.61 23.82
CA GLY A 230 -6.81 -0.37 24.54
C GLY A 230 -5.39 -0.11 24.98
N SER A 231 -5.19 0.93 25.75
CA SER A 231 -3.89 1.36 26.30
C SER A 231 -3.26 0.37 27.30
N GLU A 232 -3.83 -0.79 27.49
CA GLU A 232 -3.30 -1.87 28.35
C GLU A 232 -2.64 -3.00 27.52
N ALA A 233 -2.53 -2.84 26.19
CA ALA A 233 -1.82 -3.77 25.33
C ALA A 233 -0.32 -3.50 25.35
#